data_f06db318b2d237be9cc8008a31511665
#
_entry.id   f06db318b2d237be9cc8008a31511665
#
_cell.length_a   1.000
_cell.length_b   1.000
_cell.length_c   1.000
_cell.angle_alpha   90.00
_cell.angle_beta   90.00
_cell.angle_gamma   90.00
#
_symmetry.space_group_name_H-M   'P 1'
#
loop_
_entity.id
_entity.type
_entity.pdbx_description
1 polymer ?
#
loop_
_entity_poly.entity_id
_entity_poly.type
_entity_poly.pdbx_seq_one_letter_code
_entity_poly.pdbx_strand_id
1 'polypeptide(L)'
;MSPKIPPFPPREFATIDEVLAGSSIGSADREVPSPGPRAETPGKVYIAGGGPGALDLLTLRAARALGEADVVLLDHLAPQEFAKYSPNALIVDVGKVPGKHAVPQSRIQQLMIDYALAGKTVVRLKGGDPYVYGRGAEELDACIAAGVDAEVIPGITSAVAVPARAAIPVTLRKVSSIFTVVSGHSGLNEAEVNTLVATL
;
A
#
# COMPACT_ATOMS: atom_id res chain seq x y z
N MET A 1 22.07 -9.68 -24.12
CA MET A 1 22.70 -9.29 -22.82
C MET A 1 21.69 -8.43 -22.08
N SER A 2 21.10 -8.95 -21.02
CA SER A 2 20.21 -8.16 -20.18
C SER A 2 21.02 -7.15 -19.37
N PRO A 3 20.59 -5.89 -19.26
CA PRO A 3 21.29 -4.90 -18.43
C PRO A 3 21.29 -5.38 -16.98
N LYS A 4 22.48 -5.54 -16.40
CA LYS A 4 22.63 -5.79 -14.97
C LYS A 4 22.16 -4.54 -14.23
N ILE A 5 21.07 -4.66 -13.48
CA ILE A 5 20.66 -3.64 -12.52
C ILE A 5 21.80 -3.56 -11.49
N PRO A 6 22.42 -2.38 -11.28
CA PRO A 6 23.45 -2.26 -10.27
C PRO A 6 22.86 -2.61 -8.90
N PRO A 7 23.59 -3.31 -8.03
CA PRO A 7 23.14 -3.56 -6.68
C PRO A 7 22.93 -2.21 -5.98
N PHE A 8 21.81 -2.08 -5.28
CA PHE A 8 21.61 -0.94 -4.36
C PHE A 8 22.80 -0.90 -3.39
N PRO A 9 23.40 0.27 -3.16
CA PRO A 9 24.51 0.36 -2.22
C PRO A 9 24.06 -0.17 -0.85
N PRO A 10 24.87 -1.00 -0.19
CA PRO A 10 24.59 -1.44 1.17
C PRO A 10 24.61 -0.20 2.07
N ARG A 11 23.43 0.30 2.46
CA ARG A 11 23.30 1.18 3.61
C ARG A 11 23.09 0.29 4.81
N GLU A 12 23.86 0.50 5.88
CA GLU A 12 23.54 -0.06 7.19
C GLU A 12 22.18 0.52 7.59
N PHE A 13 21.17 -0.32 7.57
CA PHE A 13 19.82 0.05 7.97
C PHE A 13 19.67 -0.28 9.45
N ALA A 14 19.16 0.66 10.22
CA ALA A 14 18.67 0.37 11.55
C ALA A 14 17.65 -0.80 11.47
N THR A 15 17.68 -1.66 12.46
CA THR A 15 16.69 -2.74 12.57
C THR A 15 15.29 -2.13 12.72
N ILE A 16 14.24 -2.89 12.38
CA ILE A 16 12.85 -2.44 12.60
C ILE A 16 12.68 -1.97 14.05
N ASP A 17 13.22 -2.70 15.01
CA ASP A 17 13.14 -2.34 16.44
C ASP A 17 13.84 -1.02 16.75
N GLU A 18 14.95 -0.69 16.06
CA GLU A 18 15.66 0.59 16.22
C GLU A 18 14.90 1.74 15.53
N VAL A 19 14.32 1.51 14.36
CA VAL A 19 13.44 2.48 13.68
C VAL A 19 12.16 2.69 14.50
N LEU A 20 11.62 1.62 15.08
CA LEU A 20 10.44 1.67 15.93
C LEU A 20 10.75 2.25 17.33
N ALA A 21 11.95 2.07 17.86
CA ALA A 21 12.38 2.63 19.13
C ALA A 21 12.73 4.12 19.04
N GLY A 22 13.22 4.58 17.87
CA GLY A 22 13.47 5.99 17.58
C GLY A 22 12.27 6.77 17.05
N SER A 23 11.32 6.09 16.46
CA SER A 23 10.05 6.66 16.02
C SER A 23 9.01 6.42 17.10
N SER A 24 8.29 7.46 17.49
CA SER A 24 7.12 7.35 18.36
C SER A 24 5.98 6.60 17.66
N ILE A 25 6.18 5.33 17.31
CA ILE A 25 5.09 4.46 16.85
C ILE A 25 4.30 4.09 18.07
N GLY A 26 3.32 4.92 18.37
CA GLY A 26 2.35 4.66 19.38
C GLY A 26 1.25 3.76 18.87
N SER A 27 0.84 2.82 19.72
CA SER A 27 -0.47 2.19 19.68
C SER A 27 -1.57 3.21 19.34
N ALA A 28 -2.75 2.76 18.91
CA ALA A 28 -3.91 3.60 18.52
C ALA A 28 -4.32 4.68 19.54
N ASP A 29 -3.68 4.75 20.71
CA ASP A 29 -3.85 5.75 21.76
C ASP A 29 -2.77 6.85 21.73
N ARG A 30 -1.78 6.79 20.82
CA ARG A 30 -0.85 7.90 20.62
C ARG A 30 -1.41 8.84 19.56
N GLU A 31 -1.43 10.09 19.92
CA GLU A 31 -1.81 11.20 19.07
C GLU A 31 -0.97 11.14 17.78
N VAL A 32 -1.65 10.91 16.63
CA VAL A 32 -0.99 11.03 15.32
C VAL A 32 -0.45 12.45 15.23
N PRO A 33 0.85 12.65 14.95
CA PRO A 33 1.42 13.98 14.89
C PRO A 33 0.60 14.90 13.97
N SER A 34 0.40 16.14 14.42
CA SER A 34 -0.34 17.11 13.61
C SER A 34 0.39 17.35 12.29
N PRO A 35 -0.31 17.38 11.16
CA PRO A 35 0.28 17.72 9.87
C PRO A 35 0.96 19.09 9.81
N GLY A 36 0.57 19.99 10.69
CA GLY A 36 0.98 21.39 10.66
C GLY A 36 0.03 22.28 9.85
N PRO A 37 0.37 23.57 9.70
CA PRO A 37 -0.43 24.51 8.93
C PRO A 37 -0.41 24.17 7.43
N ARG A 38 -1.44 24.61 6.72
CA ARG A 38 -1.53 24.45 5.26
C ARG A 38 -0.40 25.22 4.58
N ALA A 39 0.31 24.54 3.67
CA ALA A 39 1.36 25.16 2.85
C ALA A 39 0.76 25.94 1.68
N GLU A 40 1.52 26.90 1.14
CA GLU A 40 1.13 27.61 -0.09
C GLU A 40 1.03 26.67 -1.28
N THR A 41 1.94 25.69 -1.36
CA THR A 41 1.91 24.65 -2.39
C THR A 41 1.65 23.31 -1.70
N PRO A 42 0.52 22.65 -2.01
CA PRO A 42 0.28 21.29 -1.55
C PRO A 42 1.37 20.32 -2.01
N GLY A 43 1.64 19.32 -1.19
CA GLY A 43 2.46 18.18 -1.58
C GLY A 43 1.67 17.21 -2.45
N LYS A 44 2.17 15.97 -2.54
CA LYS A 44 1.61 14.91 -3.39
C LYS A 44 1.30 13.66 -2.57
N VAL A 45 0.26 12.91 -3.01
CA VAL A 45 -0.09 11.61 -2.46
C VAL A 45 0.25 10.50 -3.47
N TYR A 46 0.96 9.47 -3.02
CA TYR A 46 1.14 8.22 -3.74
C TYR A 46 0.35 7.11 -3.03
N ILE A 47 -0.60 6.50 -3.73
CA ILE A 47 -1.33 5.32 -3.24
C ILE A 47 -0.63 4.11 -3.84
N ALA A 48 0.29 3.51 -3.07
CA ALA A 48 1.24 2.55 -3.59
C ALA A 48 0.96 1.13 -3.13
N GLY A 49 1.05 0.18 -4.07
CA GLY A 49 1.01 -1.25 -3.76
C GLY A 49 2.37 -1.73 -3.26
N GLY A 50 2.37 -2.32 -2.07
CA GLY A 50 3.52 -2.91 -1.41
C GLY A 50 3.82 -4.35 -1.84
N GLY A 51 3.01 -4.92 -2.75
CA GLY A 51 3.18 -6.30 -3.17
C GLY A 51 2.72 -7.34 -2.12
N PRO A 52 3.07 -8.61 -2.32
CA PRO A 52 2.57 -9.73 -1.52
C PRO A 52 3.34 -9.98 -0.21
N GLY A 53 4.28 -9.12 0.15
CA GLY A 53 5.05 -9.19 1.39
C GLY A 53 6.57 -9.12 1.21
N ALA A 54 7.13 -9.77 0.19
CA ALA A 54 8.58 -9.74 -0.06
C ALA A 54 9.01 -8.39 -0.66
N LEU A 55 10.05 -7.77 -0.10
CA LEU A 55 10.52 -6.44 -0.52
C LEU A 55 11.04 -6.38 -1.96
N ASP A 56 11.61 -7.46 -2.45
CA ASP A 56 12.09 -7.60 -3.83
C ASP A 56 10.95 -7.67 -4.86
N LEU A 57 9.71 -7.78 -4.38
CA LEU A 57 8.49 -7.69 -5.19
C LEU A 57 7.83 -6.30 -5.13
N LEU A 58 8.46 -5.32 -4.51
CA LEU A 58 8.10 -3.91 -4.68
C LEU A 58 8.39 -3.47 -6.13
N THR A 59 7.50 -2.67 -6.69
CA THR A 59 7.82 -2.02 -7.96
C THR A 59 8.88 -0.94 -7.75
N LEU A 60 9.72 -0.71 -8.74
CA LEU A 60 10.74 0.36 -8.69
C LEU A 60 10.12 1.73 -8.45
N ARG A 61 8.88 1.96 -8.96
CA ARG A 61 8.17 3.22 -8.73
C ARG A 61 7.74 3.34 -7.28
N ALA A 62 7.20 2.28 -6.66
CA ALA A 62 6.85 2.28 -5.24
C ALA A 62 8.07 2.52 -4.35
N ALA A 63 9.21 1.89 -4.65
CA ALA A 63 10.45 2.10 -3.91
C ALA A 63 10.96 3.55 -4.03
N ARG A 64 10.84 4.18 -5.21
CA ARG A 64 11.19 5.62 -5.38
C ARG A 64 10.26 6.52 -4.58
N ALA A 65 8.95 6.31 -4.68
CA ALA A 65 7.98 7.10 -3.93
C ALA A 65 8.22 7.01 -2.42
N LEU A 66 8.54 5.81 -1.91
CA LEU A 66 8.94 5.62 -0.51
C LEU A 66 10.21 6.41 -0.15
N GLY A 67 11.20 6.48 -1.07
CA GLY A 67 12.43 7.26 -0.86
C GLY A 67 12.21 8.77 -0.81
N GLU A 68 11.15 9.27 -1.43
CA GLU A 68 10.76 10.68 -1.49
C GLU A 68 9.75 11.06 -0.40
N ALA A 69 9.24 10.08 0.37
CA ALA A 69 8.17 10.29 1.32
C ALA A 69 8.62 11.09 2.55
N ASP A 70 7.83 12.10 2.91
CA ASP A 70 7.86 12.73 4.24
C ASP A 70 7.02 11.93 5.24
N VAL A 71 5.93 11.31 4.77
CA VAL A 71 4.98 10.57 5.59
C VAL A 71 4.59 9.27 4.88
N VAL A 72 4.60 8.16 5.60
CA VAL A 72 4.08 6.88 5.13
C VAL A 72 2.90 6.46 6.00
N LEU A 73 1.71 6.38 5.39
CA LEU A 73 0.53 5.79 6.03
C LEU A 73 0.51 4.31 5.70
N LEU A 74 0.82 3.49 6.70
CA LEU A 74 1.07 2.06 6.56
C LEU A 74 -0.20 1.24 6.76
N ASP A 75 -0.49 0.32 5.83
CA ASP A 75 -1.49 -0.73 6.02
C ASP A 75 -0.88 -1.95 6.74
N HIS A 76 -1.70 -2.63 7.52
CA HIS A 76 -1.28 -3.84 8.23
C HIS A 76 -0.76 -4.95 7.30
N LEU A 77 -1.29 -5.05 6.08
CA LEU A 77 -0.88 -6.06 5.09
C LEU A 77 0.31 -5.62 4.22
N ALA A 78 0.80 -4.40 4.39
CA ALA A 78 1.99 -3.95 3.67
C ALA A 78 3.26 -4.57 4.26
N PRO A 79 4.34 -4.72 3.45
CA PRO A 79 5.62 -5.21 3.94
C PRO A 79 6.16 -4.32 5.06
N GLN A 80 6.44 -4.88 6.23
CA GLN A 80 6.89 -4.10 7.40
C GLN A 80 8.32 -3.54 7.21
N GLU A 81 9.14 -4.22 6.41
CA GLU A 81 10.53 -3.81 6.17
C GLU A 81 10.67 -2.65 5.16
N PHE A 82 9.57 -2.09 4.68
CA PHE A 82 9.56 -0.94 3.74
C PHE A 82 10.33 0.27 4.31
N ALA A 83 10.46 0.39 5.64
CA ALA A 83 11.19 1.45 6.31
C ALA A 83 12.64 1.61 5.80
N LYS A 84 13.22 0.54 5.23
CA LYS A 84 14.52 0.57 4.55
C LYS A 84 14.54 1.56 3.36
N TYR A 85 13.39 1.81 2.74
CA TYR A 85 13.26 2.76 1.63
C TYR A 85 12.85 4.17 2.08
N SER A 86 12.37 4.34 3.32
CA SER A 86 11.85 5.62 3.84
C SER A 86 12.49 5.97 5.19
N PRO A 87 13.82 6.06 5.30
CA PRO A 87 14.51 6.16 6.59
C PRO A 87 14.20 7.45 7.36
N ASN A 88 13.72 8.48 6.68
CA ASN A 88 13.44 9.79 7.27
C ASN A 88 11.95 10.11 7.33
N ALA A 89 11.09 9.23 6.84
CA ALA A 89 9.65 9.48 6.82
C ALA A 89 9.01 9.28 8.20
N LEU A 90 8.01 10.11 8.51
CA LEU A 90 7.09 9.82 9.59
C LEU A 90 6.22 8.61 9.21
N ILE A 91 6.28 7.55 10.00
CA ILE A 91 5.47 6.36 9.77
C ILE A 91 4.23 6.41 10.65
N VAL A 92 3.05 6.35 10.04
CA VAL A 92 1.75 6.31 10.70
C VAL A 92 1.07 4.99 10.37
N ASP A 93 0.96 4.10 11.34
CA ASP A 93 0.24 2.83 11.18
C ASP A 93 -1.27 3.09 11.25
N VAL A 94 -1.96 2.86 10.14
CA VAL A 94 -3.42 2.97 10.02
C VAL A 94 -4.08 1.59 9.85
N GLY A 95 -3.31 0.52 9.99
CA GLY A 95 -3.77 -0.86 9.90
C GLY A 95 -4.65 -1.27 11.09
N LYS A 96 -5.28 -2.42 10.96
CA LYS A 96 -6.06 -3.03 12.05
C LYS A 96 -5.10 -3.69 13.04
N VAL A 97 -5.13 -3.25 14.29
CA VAL A 97 -4.49 -3.98 15.39
C VAL A 97 -5.52 -4.95 15.99
N PRO A 98 -5.20 -6.23 16.19
CA PRO A 98 -6.08 -7.17 16.86
C PRO A 98 -6.53 -6.62 18.22
N GLY A 99 -7.86 -6.63 18.49
CA GLY A 99 -8.44 -6.12 19.73
C GLY A 99 -8.69 -4.61 19.80
N LYS A 100 -8.37 -3.83 18.74
CA LYS A 100 -8.69 -2.41 18.64
C LYS A 100 -9.60 -2.12 17.45
N HIS A 101 -10.39 -1.06 17.53
CA HIS A 101 -11.21 -0.61 16.39
C HIS A 101 -10.30 -0.21 15.22
N ALA A 102 -10.63 -0.67 14.01
CA ALA A 102 -9.93 -0.23 12.80
C ALA A 102 -10.07 1.28 12.64
N VAL A 103 -9.00 1.94 12.21
CA VAL A 103 -9.08 3.35 11.82
C VAL A 103 -10.13 3.46 10.69
N PRO A 104 -11.17 4.30 10.84
CA PRO A 104 -12.17 4.47 9.80
C PRO A 104 -11.53 4.91 8.48
N GLN A 105 -12.04 4.42 7.34
CA GLN A 105 -11.49 4.78 6.02
C GLN A 105 -11.51 6.30 5.79
N SER A 106 -12.58 6.98 6.23
CA SER A 106 -12.67 8.44 6.16
C SER A 106 -11.54 9.14 6.93
N ARG A 107 -11.10 8.57 8.07
CA ARG A 107 -9.98 9.14 8.83
C ARG A 107 -8.64 8.92 8.10
N ILE A 108 -8.45 7.78 7.43
CA ILE A 108 -7.26 7.52 6.61
C ILE A 108 -7.20 8.52 5.46
N GLN A 109 -8.31 8.72 4.74
CA GLN A 109 -8.43 9.71 3.67
C GLN A 109 -8.12 11.12 4.17
N GLN A 110 -8.68 11.50 5.32
CA GLN A 110 -8.43 12.81 5.93
C GLN A 110 -6.95 13.02 6.25
N LEU A 111 -6.27 12.00 6.84
CA LEU A 111 -4.84 12.08 7.14
C LEU A 111 -3.99 12.28 5.88
N MET A 112 -4.28 11.53 4.80
CA MET A 112 -3.58 11.71 3.51
C MET A 112 -3.70 13.15 3.02
N ILE A 113 -4.92 13.68 3.03
CA ILE A 113 -5.24 15.02 2.54
C ILE A 113 -4.57 16.08 3.43
N ASP A 114 -4.69 15.98 4.75
CA ASP A 114 -4.15 16.95 5.70
C ASP A 114 -2.63 17.08 5.57
N TYR A 115 -1.91 15.94 5.52
CA TYR A 115 -0.46 15.97 5.32
C TYR A 115 -0.07 16.54 3.96
N ALA A 116 -0.77 16.18 2.89
CA ALA A 116 -0.51 16.72 1.56
C ALA A 116 -0.78 18.23 1.50
N LEU A 117 -1.87 18.72 2.10
CA LEU A 117 -2.17 20.14 2.19
C LEU A 117 -1.14 20.92 3.05
N ALA A 118 -0.45 20.25 3.97
CA ALA A 118 0.69 20.80 4.71
C ALA A 118 2.01 20.73 3.91
N GLY A 119 1.97 20.44 2.61
CA GLY A 119 3.13 20.44 1.71
C GLY A 119 3.97 19.15 1.76
N LYS A 120 3.46 18.07 2.36
CA LYS A 120 4.18 16.81 2.53
C LYS A 120 3.97 15.86 1.37
N THR A 121 5.02 15.13 0.99
CA THR A 121 4.91 13.95 0.12
C THR A 121 4.43 12.78 0.96
N VAL A 122 3.24 12.29 0.66
CA VAL A 122 2.58 11.21 1.41
C VAL A 122 2.56 9.93 0.60
N VAL A 123 3.04 8.84 1.18
CA VAL A 123 2.86 7.50 0.59
C VAL A 123 1.85 6.71 1.43
N ARG A 124 0.72 6.37 0.84
CA ARG A 124 -0.22 5.39 1.36
C ARG A 124 0.21 4.01 0.90
N LEU A 125 0.95 3.27 1.74
CA LEU A 125 1.46 1.94 1.41
C LEU A 125 0.44 0.88 1.78
N LYS A 126 0.00 0.10 0.79
CA LYS A 126 -1.05 -0.92 0.89
C LYS A 126 -0.48 -2.30 0.58
N GLY A 127 -1.02 -3.36 1.17
CA GLY A 127 -0.68 -4.73 0.76
C GLY A 127 -1.17 -5.03 -0.67
N GLY A 128 -0.44 -5.84 -1.42
CA GLY A 128 -0.79 -6.22 -2.77
C GLY A 128 -0.83 -5.06 -3.75
N ASP A 129 -1.97 -4.90 -4.43
CA ASP A 129 -2.28 -3.82 -5.37
C ASP A 129 -3.40 -2.92 -4.83
N PRO A 130 -3.32 -1.59 -4.95
CA PRO A 130 -4.31 -0.67 -4.40
C PRO A 130 -5.72 -0.86 -4.97
N TYR A 131 -5.84 -1.33 -6.21
CA TYR A 131 -7.12 -1.48 -6.92
C TYR A 131 -7.70 -2.90 -6.86
N VAL A 132 -6.95 -3.87 -6.30
CA VAL A 132 -7.44 -5.23 -6.11
C VAL A 132 -7.88 -5.41 -4.65
N TYR A 133 -9.17 -5.18 -4.39
CA TYR A 133 -9.80 -5.21 -3.04
C TYR A 133 -9.13 -4.30 -2.01
N GLY A 134 -8.39 -3.28 -2.47
CA GLY A 134 -7.60 -2.37 -1.64
C GLY A 134 -8.27 -1.04 -1.35
N ARG A 135 -9.44 -0.72 -1.91
CA ARG A 135 -10.14 0.57 -1.76
C ARG A 135 -9.33 1.78 -2.25
N GLY A 136 -8.31 1.56 -3.09
CA GLY A 136 -7.44 2.63 -3.59
C GLY A 136 -8.18 3.69 -4.42
N ALA A 137 -9.28 3.30 -5.10
CA ALA A 137 -10.11 4.23 -5.86
C ALA A 137 -10.78 5.26 -4.93
N GLU A 138 -11.35 4.82 -3.81
CA GLU A 138 -11.97 5.70 -2.83
C GLU A 138 -10.96 6.70 -2.23
N GLU A 139 -9.71 6.24 -2.03
CA GLU A 139 -8.62 7.08 -1.53
C GLU A 139 -8.19 8.11 -2.57
N LEU A 140 -8.10 7.72 -3.84
CA LEU A 140 -7.78 8.62 -4.96
C LEU A 140 -8.86 9.68 -5.14
N ASP A 141 -10.13 9.27 -5.18
CA ASP A 141 -11.28 10.17 -5.36
C ASP A 141 -11.34 11.24 -4.25
N ALA A 142 -11.04 10.83 -3.01
CA ALA A 142 -10.99 11.76 -1.88
C ALA A 142 -9.88 12.82 -2.04
N CYS A 143 -8.70 12.43 -2.52
CA CYS A 143 -7.60 13.36 -2.80
C CYS A 143 -7.98 14.34 -3.93
N ILE A 144 -8.53 13.83 -5.03
CA ILE A 144 -8.98 14.66 -6.16
C ILE A 144 -10.04 15.68 -5.72
N ALA A 145 -11.03 15.24 -4.95
CA ALA A 145 -12.09 16.10 -4.42
C ALA A 145 -11.54 17.21 -3.50
N ALA A 146 -10.42 16.95 -2.81
CA ALA A 146 -9.73 17.94 -1.96
C ALA A 146 -8.75 18.85 -2.73
N GLY A 147 -8.57 18.65 -4.04
CA GLY A 147 -7.62 19.39 -4.86
C GLY A 147 -6.16 19.02 -4.59
N VAL A 148 -5.90 17.80 -4.13
CA VAL A 148 -4.56 17.25 -3.87
C VAL A 148 -4.13 16.41 -5.07
N ASP A 149 -2.90 16.65 -5.57
CA ASP A 149 -2.30 15.78 -6.60
C ASP A 149 -2.07 14.38 -6.03
N ALA A 150 -2.64 13.38 -6.69
CA ALA A 150 -2.53 12.00 -6.25
C ALA A 150 -2.29 11.04 -7.42
N GLU A 151 -1.46 10.03 -7.17
CA GLU A 151 -1.09 9.01 -8.16
C GLU A 151 -1.21 7.61 -7.55
N VAL A 152 -1.80 6.69 -8.31
CA VAL A 152 -1.83 5.27 -7.92
C VAL A 152 -0.64 4.55 -8.55
N ILE A 153 0.12 3.86 -7.71
CA ILE A 153 1.25 3.03 -8.12
C ILE A 153 0.84 1.56 -7.96
N PRO A 154 0.72 0.81 -9.07
CA PRO A 154 0.39 -0.61 -9.01
C PRO A 154 1.37 -1.42 -8.16
N GLY A 155 0.87 -2.46 -7.53
CA GLY A 155 1.66 -3.48 -6.84
C GLY A 155 1.34 -4.89 -7.33
N ILE A 156 2.14 -5.87 -6.93
CA ILE A 156 1.88 -7.26 -7.27
C ILE A 156 0.81 -7.80 -6.33
N THR A 157 -0.39 -8.05 -6.87
CA THR A 157 -1.49 -8.64 -6.11
C THR A 157 -1.22 -10.11 -5.74
N SER A 158 -1.68 -10.55 -4.56
CA SER A 158 -1.64 -11.96 -4.14
C SER A 158 -2.39 -12.90 -5.09
N ALA A 159 -3.37 -12.37 -5.83
CA ALA A 159 -4.12 -13.13 -6.83
C ALA A 159 -3.22 -13.77 -7.91
N VAL A 160 -2.07 -13.17 -8.21
CA VAL A 160 -1.08 -13.74 -9.13
C VAL A 160 0.18 -14.21 -8.41
N ALA A 161 0.57 -13.56 -7.32
CA ALA A 161 1.81 -13.89 -6.61
C ALA A 161 1.73 -15.25 -5.89
N VAL A 162 0.60 -15.56 -5.25
CA VAL A 162 0.43 -16.82 -4.52
C VAL A 162 0.41 -18.03 -5.47
N PRO A 163 -0.38 -18.07 -6.55
CA PRO A 163 -0.29 -19.14 -7.54
C PRO A 163 1.11 -19.28 -8.15
N ALA A 164 1.76 -18.17 -8.50
CA ALA A 164 3.11 -18.20 -9.05
C ALA A 164 4.12 -18.84 -8.07
N ARG A 165 4.00 -18.53 -6.77
CA ARG A 165 4.83 -19.13 -5.72
C ARG A 165 4.62 -20.64 -5.60
N ALA A 166 3.42 -21.12 -5.93
CA ALA A 166 3.05 -22.53 -5.96
C ALA A 166 3.32 -23.21 -7.33
N ALA A 167 3.96 -22.50 -8.27
CA ALA A 167 4.17 -22.94 -9.65
C ALA A 167 2.86 -23.26 -10.40
N ILE A 168 1.78 -22.55 -10.06
CA ILE A 168 0.47 -22.68 -10.69
C ILE A 168 0.26 -21.47 -11.61
N PRO A 169 0.25 -21.62 -12.94
CA PRO A 169 -0.09 -20.54 -13.84
C PRO A 169 -1.58 -20.21 -13.74
N VAL A 170 -1.94 -18.93 -13.58
CA VAL A 170 -3.35 -18.49 -13.54
C VAL A 170 -4.03 -18.54 -14.91
N THR A 171 -3.23 -18.54 -15.99
CA THR A 171 -3.69 -18.83 -17.36
C THR A 171 -2.67 -19.74 -18.04
N LEU A 172 -3.15 -20.64 -18.90
CA LEU A 172 -2.30 -21.57 -19.65
C LEU A 172 -2.84 -21.70 -21.07
N ARG A 173 -1.98 -21.43 -22.06
CA ARG A 173 -2.37 -21.50 -23.47
C ARG A 173 -2.98 -22.86 -23.81
N LYS A 174 -4.15 -22.83 -24.45
CA LYS A 174 -4.96 -24.00 -24.84
C LYS A 174 -5.58 -24.77 -23.64
N VAL A 175 -5.44 -24.29 -22.41
CA VAL A 175 -6.03 -24.90 -21.22
C VAL A 175 -6.98 -23.92 -20.53
N SER A 176 -6.51 -22.72 -20.18
CA SER A 176 -7.32 -21.71 -19.51
C SER A 176 -6.99 -20.32 -20.04
N SER A 177 -8.01 -19.62 -20.56
CA SER A 177 -7.92 -18.24 -21.03
C SER A 177 -8.66 -17.26 -20.11
N ILE A 178 -9.32 -17.76 -19.06
CA ILE A 178 -10.09 -16.98 -18.10
C ILE A 178 -9.44 -17.13 -16.73
N PHE A 179 -9.33 -16.01 -16.05
CA PHE A 179 -8.87 -15.92 -14.68
C PHE A 179 -9.83 -15.00 -13.91
N THR A 180 -10.49 -15.52 -12.89
CA THR A 180 -11.46 -14.79 -12.08
C THR A 180 -10.96 -14.66 -10.67
N VAL A 181 -10.99 -13.43 -10.15
CA VAL A 181 -10.61 -13.11 -8.77
C VAL A 181 -11.85 -12.74 -7.99
N VAL A 182 -12.06 -13.39 -6.86
CA VAL A 182 -13.22 -13.20 -6.00
C VAL A 182 -12.76 -12.92 -4.58
N SER A 183 -13.43 -11.98 -3.89
CA SER A 183 -13.19 -11.77 -2.48
C SER A 183 -13.88 -12.86 -1.65
N GLY A 184 -13.09 -13.59 -0.85
CA GLY A 184 -13.62 -14.58 0.08
C GLY A 184 -14.07 -14.01 1.42
N HIS A 185 -14.02 -12.68 1.60
CA HIS A 185 -14.27 -12.06 2.92
C HIS A 185 -15.70 -12.21 3.42
N SER A 186 -16.68 -12.10 2.54
CA SER A 186 -18.11 -12.14 2.88
C SER A 186 -18.82 -13.42 2.40
N GLY A 187 -18.08 -14.33 1.76
CA GLY A 187 -18.67 -15.42 0.98
C GLY A 187 -19.29 -14.93 -0.32
N LEU A 188 -19.72 -15.87 -1.16
CA LEU A 188 -20.43 -15.56 -2.40
C LEU A 188 -21.91 -15.79 -2.19
N ASN A 189 -22.74 -14.91 -2.74
CA ASN A 189 -24.18 -15.15 -2.83
C ASN A 189 -24.50 -16.12 -3.98
N GLU A 190 -25.72 -16.63 -4.02
CA GLU A 190 -26.14 -17.63 -4.99
C GLU A 190 -26.02 -17.13 -6.45
N ALA A 191 -26.32 -15.86 -6.71
CA ALA A 191 -26.21 -15.28 -8.05
C ALA A 191 -24.75 -15.19 -8.53
N GLU A 192 -23.83 -14.84 -7.63
CA GLU A 192 -22.38 -14.81 -7.90
C GLU A 192 -21.85 -16.23 -8.17
N VAL A 193 -22.26 -17.21 -7.37
CA VAL A 193 -21.90 -18.62 -7.59
C VAL A 193 -22.41 -19.09 -8.95
N ASN A 194 -23.67 -18.83 -9.28
CA ASN A 194 -24.26 -19.24 -10.56
C ASN A 194 -23.54 -18.58 -11.75
N THR A 195 -23.15 -17.31 -11.62
CA THR A 195 -22.37 -16.61 -12.65
C THR A 195 -21.01 -17.26 -12.86
N LEU A 196 -20.30 -17.58 -11.78
CA LEU A 196 -19.00 -18.28 -11.87
C LEU A 196 -19.13 -19.64 -12.52
N VAL A 197 -20.12 -20.45 -12.12
CA VAL A 197 -20.37 -21.79 -12.71
C VAL A 197 -20.70 -21.69 -14.19
N ALA A 198 -21.44 -20.66 -14.62
CA ALA A 198 -21.79 -20.46 -16.02
C ALA A 198 -20.59 -20.01 -16.90
N THR A 199 -19.49 -19.54 -16.29
CA THR A 199 -18.28 -19.08 -17.00
C THR A 199 -17.15 -20.11 -17.00
N LEU A 200 -17.31 -21.21 -16.30
CA LEU A 200 -16.37 -22.34 -16.26
C LEU A 200 -16.73 -23.38 -17.31
#